data_c72de130100e19991fe8f980258917d4
#
_entry.id   c72de130100e19991fe8f980258917d4
#
_cell.length_a   1.000
_cell.length_b   1.000
_cell.length_c   1.000
_cell.angle_alpha   90.00
_cell.angle_beta   90.00
_cell.angle_gamma   90.00
#
_symmetry.space_group_name_H-M   'P 1'
#
loop_
_entity.id
_entity.type
_entity.pdbx_description
1 polymer ?
#
loop_
_entity_poly.entity_id
_entity_poly.type
_entity_poly.pdbx_seq_one_letter_code
_entity_poly.pdbx_strand_id
1 'polypeptide(L)'
;MCIRDSPITVNTTTITGSSTITNTEHGLETGDAITYNAAEKVIIDTTNFSSTTTILANDHGFTTGDPVIYDAEGNLAITGLTDGTKYFAIRVDDDNFKLATTSTNAANGTALTITGGQGGSTSDKFSSPRTGLLDGQTYYVVKTDDHNFKIAESYTLSLIHI
;
A
#
# COMPACT_ATOMS: atom_id res chain seq x y z
N MET A 1 -27.77 8.68 11.62
CA MET A 1 -26.54 8.24 10.95
C MET A 1 -25.61 7.69 12.03
N CYS A 2 -25.62 6.37 12.26
CA CYS A 2 -24.72 5.76 13.24
C CYS A 2 -23.34 5.61 12.59
N ILE A 3 -22.39 6.41 13.04
CA ILE A 3 -20.98 6.16 12.76
C ILE A 3 -20.59 4.96 13.61
N ARG A 4 -20.29 3.83 12.99
CA ARG A 4 -19.69 2.69 13.70
C ARG A 4 -18.22 3.01 13.93
N ASP A 5 -17.86 3.29 15.18
CA ASP A 5 -16.49 3.62 15.60
C ASP A 5 -15.55 2.40 15.72
N SER A 6 -16.00 1.22 15.31
CA SER A 6 -15.14 0.02 15.39
C SER A 6 -14.55 -0.30 14.02
N PRO A 7 -13.22 -0.34 13.87
CA PRO A 7 -12.58 -0.73 12.64
C PRO A 7 -12.93 -2.19 12.31
N ILE A 8 -13.36 -2.43 11.08
CA ILE A 8 -13.56 -3.79 10.57
C ILE A 8 -12.21 -4.26 10.05
N THR A 9 -11.67 -5.30 10.67
CA THR A 9 -10.44 -5.93 10.20
C THR A 9 -10.79 -7.00 9.17
N VAL A 10 -10.33 -6.81 7.94
CA VAL A 10 -10.46 -7.80 6.87
C VAL A 10 -9.11 -8.47 6.68
N ASN A 11 -9.07 -9.80 6.83
CA ASN A 11 -7.86 -10.55 6.54
C ASN A 11 -7.66 -10.64 5.02
N THR A 12 -6.52 -10.19 4.52
CA THR A 12 -6.19 -10.19 3.09
C THR A 12 -6.11 -11.57 2.45
N THR A 13 -6.03 -12.64 3.26
CA THR A 13 -6.12 -14.03 2.77
C THR A 13 -7.53 -14.41 2.29
N THR A 14 -8.55 -13.61 2.62
CA THR A 14 -9.94 -13.83 2.21
C THR A 14 -10.33 -13.09 0.93
N ILE A 15 -9.40 -12.36 0.30
CA ILE A 15 -9.63 -11.74 -1.00
C ILE A 15 -9.37 -12.78 -2.08
N THR A 16 -10.41 -13.44 -2.51
CA THR A 16 -10.33 -14.42 -3.61
C THR A 16 -10.48 -13.73 -4.96
N GLY A 17 -9.45 -13.81 -5.77
CA GLY A 17 -9.30 -13.66 -7.24
C GLY A 17 -10.19 -12.72 -8.06
N SER A 18 -11.25 -12.14 -7.54
CA SER A 18 -12.16 -11.26 -8.29
C SER A 18 -12.81 -10.19 -7.44
N SER A 19 -12.00 -9.38 -6.77
CA SER A 19 -12.45 -8.16 -6.08
C SER A 19 -13.56 -8.33 -5.02
N THR A 20 -13.90 -9.54 -4.59
CA THR A 20 -14.86 -9.79 -3.51
C THR A 20 -14.13 -10.02 -2.21
N ILE A 21 -14.51 -9.29 -1.18
CA ILE A 21 -14.00 -9.40 0.18
C ILE A 21 -15.03 -10.17 0.98
N THR A 22 -14.60 -11.27 1.62
CA THR A 22 -15.45 -12.07 2.50
C THR A 22 -15.14 -11.73 3.95
N ASN A 23 -16.14 -11.27 4.69
CA ASN A 23 -16.05 -11.04 6.13
C ASN A 23 -17.42 -11.29 6.74
N THR A 24 -17.52 -12.33 7.57
CA THR A 24 -18.78 -12.80 8.15
C THR A 24 -19.46 -11.71 8.98
N GLU A 25 -20.73 -11.44 8.69
CA GLU A 25 -21.55 -10.45 9.39
C GLU A 25 -20.91 -9.06 9.48
N HIS A 26 -20.32 -8.59 8.38
CA HIS A 26 -19.58 -7.32 8.34
C HIS A 26 -20.43 -6.08 8.67
N GLY A 27 -21.76 -6.16 8.51
CA GLY A 27 -22.68 -5.09 8.86
C GLY A 27 -22.53 -3.79 8.08
N LEU A 28 -21.78 -3.83 6.96
CA LEU A 28 -21.64 -2.70 6.05
C LEU A 28 -22.78 -2.65 5.05
N GLU A 29 -23.11 -1.43 4.61
CA GLU A 29 -24.10 -1.19 3.57
C GLU A 29 -23.44 -0.57 2.33
N THR A 30 -24.10 -0.71 1.17
CA THR A 30 -23.61 -0.08 -0.06
C THR A 30 -23.53 1.44 0.11
N GLY A 31 -22.37 2.01 -0.21
CA GLY A 31 -22.08 3.44 -0.05
C GLY A 31 -21.35 3.78 1.25
N ASP A 32 -21.18 2.84 2.18
CA ASP A 32 -20.36 3.08 3.37
C ASP A 32 -18.91 3.36 2.97
N ALA A 33 -18.34 4.40 3.59
CA ALA A 33 -16.93 4.73 3.40
C ALA A 33 -16.06 3.90 4.33
N ILE A 34 -15.02 3.28 3.78
CA ILE A 34 -14.01 2.53 4.54
C ILE A 34 -12.63 3.04 4.17
N THR A 35 -11.73 3.08 5.14
CA THR A 35 -10.31 3.41 4.89
C THR A 35 -9.50 2.12 4.89
N TYR A 36 -8.73 1.89 3.83
CA TYR A 36 -7.80 0.79 3.80
C TYR A 36 -6.53 1.15 4.59
N ASN A 37 -6.19 0.31 5.56
CA ASN A 37 -4.93 0.41 6.28
C ASN A 37 -4.11 -0.85 5.97
N ALA A 38 -2.98 -0.68 5.31
CA ALA A 38 -2.08 -1.79 5.03
C ALA A 38 -1.52 -2.35 6.34
N ALA A 39 -1.68 -3.66 6.54
CA ALA A 39 -1.27 -4.31 7.79
C ALA A 39 0.26 -4.40 7.94
N GLU A 40 0.99 -4.41 6.84
CA GLU A 40 2.45 -4.51 6.82
C GLU A 40 3.05 -3.25 6.22
N LYS A 41 3.76 -2.50 7.06
CA LYS A 41 4.62 -1.38 6.65
C LYS A 41 6.06 -1.82 6.83
N VAL A 42 6.84 -1.74 5.76
CA VAL A 42 8.27 -1.98 5.79
C VAL A 42 8.95 -0.72 6.28
N ILE A 43 9.50 -0.78 7.49
CA ILE A 43 10.27 0.34 8.08
C ILE A 43 11.68 0.29 7.51
N ILE A 44 12.17 1.44 7.06
CA ILE A 44 13.51 1.58 6.54
C ILE A 44 14.35 2.48 7.45
N ASP A 45 15.59 2.07 7.67
CA ASP A 45 16.59 2.92 8.31
C ASP A 45 17.29 3.75 7.23
N THR A 46 16.99 5.03 7.18
CA THR A 46 17.55 5.97 6.20
C THR A 46 19.05 6.18 6.35
N THR A 47 19.64 5.72 7.45
CA THR A 47 21.09 5.77 7.66
C THR A 47 21.84 4.63 6.97
N ASN A 48 21.14 3.57 6.56
CA ASN A 48 21.70 2.32 6.04
C ASN A 48 21.40 2.08 4.54
N PHE A 49 21.61 3.09 3.71
CA PHE A 49 21.58 2.87 2.25
C PHE A 49 22.85 2.16 1.80
N SER A 50 22.73 0.99 1.20
CA SER A 50 23.87 0.25 0.66
C SER A 50 24.43 0.86 -0.63
N SER A 51 23.63 1.72 -1.31
CA SER A 51 24.06 2.44 -2.53
C SER A 51 23.05 3.54 -2.89
N THR A 52 23.36 4.34 -3.91
CA THR A 52 22.46 5.38 -4.45
C THR A 52 21.19 4.82 -5.13
N THR A 53 20.99 3.51 -5.16
CA THR A 53 19.83 2.89 -5.80
C THR A 53 19.21 1.77 -4.97
N THR A 54 19.89 1.30 -3.89
CA THR A 54 19.44 0.12 -3.13
C THR A 54 19.10 0.50 -1.70
N ILE A 55 17.91 0.12 -1.28
CA ILE A 55 17.35 0.31 0.06
C ILE A 55 17.52 -1.00 0.82
N LEU A 56 18.06 -0.92 2.03
CA LEU A 56 18.14 -2.04 2.96
C LEU A 56 16.87 -2.05 3.84
N ALA A 57 16.18 -3.16 3.84
CA ALA A 57 15.00 -3.39 4.67
C ALA A 57 14.82 -4.89 4.89
N ASN A 58 15.19 -5.38 6.06
CA ASN A 58 15.19 -6.80 6.39
C ASN A 58 13.81 -7.43 6.17
N ASP A 59 13.80 -8.61 5.50
CA ASP A 59 12.60 -9.40 5.23
C ASP A 59 11.44 -8.57 4.63
N HIS A 60 11.74 -7.66 3.70
CA HIS A 60 10.75 -6.70 3.17
C HIS A 60 9.59 -7.35 2.41
N GLY A 61 9.72 -8.56 1.94
CA GLY A 61 8.65 -9.34 1.30
C GLY A 61 8.14 -8.81 -0.05
N PHE A 62 8.75 -7.76 -0.63
CA PHE A 62 8.35 -7.23 -1.93
C PHE A 62 8.85 -8.14 -3.06
N THR A 63 8.06 -8.22 -4.14
CA THR A 63 8.47 -8.80 -5.41
C THR A 63 8.65 -7.72 -6.46
N THR A 64 9.43 -8.01 -7.52
CA THR A 64 9.63 -7.05 -8.60
C THR A 64 8.30 -6.74 -9.31
N GLY A 65 7.97 -5.47 -9.39
CA GLY A 65 6.72 -4.96 -9.96
C GLY A 65 5.64 -4.63 -8.92
N ASP A 66 5.84 -4.98 -7.63
CA ASP A 66 4.90 -4.61 -6.58
C ASP A 66 4.81 -3.09 -6.45
N PRO A 67 3.60 -2.52 -6.45
CA PRO A 67 3.43 -1.12 -6.11
C PRO A 67 3.74 -0.89 -4.62
N VAL A 68 4.46 0.17 -4.31
CA VAL A 68 4.79 0.58 -2.94
C VAL A 68 4.55 2.08 -2.79
N ILE A 69 4.03 2.49 -1.64
CA ILE A 69 3.84 3.91 -1.32
C ILE A 69 4.89 4.27 -0.28
N TYR A 70 5.63 5.33 -0.58
CA TYR A 70 6.59 5.91 0.35
C TYR A 70 5.88 6.84 1.33
N ASP A 71 6.20 6.71 2.60
CA ASP A 71 5.69 7.53 3.70
C ASP A 71 6.87 8.00 4.56
N ALA A 72 7.11 9.29 4.56
CA ALA A 72 8.16 9.94 5.35
C ALA A 72 7.76 10.16 6.82
N GLU A 73 6.57 9.71 7.25
CA GLU A 73 6.05 9.87 8.62
C GLU A 73 6.15 11.32 9.15
N GLY A 74 5.95 12.30 8.28
CA GLY A 74 6.06 13.73 8.62
C GLY A 74 7.49 14.26 8.76
N ASN A 75 8.50 13.44 8.44
CA ASN A 75 9.90 13.84 8.41
C ASN A 75 10.32 14.40 7.04
N LEU A 76 11.58 14.79 6.93
CA LEU A 76 12.15 15.17 5.65
C LEU A 76 12.30 13.93 4.77
N ALA A 77 11.65 13.94 3.61
CA ALA A 77 11.69 12.83 2.67
C ALA A 77 13.12 12.53 2.19
N ILE A 78 13.38 11.26 1.89
CA ILE A 78 14.61 10.81 1.25
C ILE A 78 14.79 11.55 -0.09
N THR A 79 15.99 12.08 -0.35
CA THR A 79 16.25 12.80 -1.59
C THR A 79 16.05 11.89 -2.81
N GLY A 80 15.16 12.29 -3.71
CA GLY A 80 14.73 11.51 -4.87
C GLY A 80 13.38 10.83 -4.69
N LEU A 81 12.82 10.87 -3.45
CA LEU A 81 11.46 10.37 -3.17
C LEU A 81 10.53 11.53 -2.77
N THR A 82 9.25 11.33 -3.01
CA THR A 82 8.19 12.27 -2.61
C THR A 82 7.23 11.52 -1.69
N ASP A 83 6.93 12.12 -0.54
CA ASP A 83 5.99 11.60 0.43
C ASP A 83 4.61 11.33 -0.18
N GLY A 84 3.97 10.23 0.19
CA GLY A 84 2.68 9.78 -0.34
C GLY A 84 2.72 9.29 -1.79
N THR A 85 3.90 9.23 -2.43
CA THR A 85 4.01 8.85 -3.84
C THR A 85 4.16 7.35 -4.01
N LYS A 86 3.48 6.83 -5.05
CA LYS A 86 3.57 5.43 -5.47
C LYS A 86 4.80 5.20 -6.33
N TYR A 87 5.58 4.20 -5.96
CA TYR A 87 6.70 3.63 -6.70
C TYR A 87 6.46 2.15 -6.98
N PHE A 88 7.42 1.50 -7.64
CA PHE A 88 7.37 0.06 -7.92
C PHE A 88 8.67 -0.59 -7.45
N ALA A 89 8.55 -1.65 -6.66
CA ALA A 89 9.71 -2.36 -6.14
C ALA A 89 10.44 -3.13 -7.24
N ILE A 90 11.77 -3.19 -7.13
CA ILE A 90 12.65 -4.10 -7.85
C ILE A 90 13.37 -4.91 -6.79
N ARG A 91 12.98 -6.17 -6.60
CA ARG A 91 13.60 -7.05 -5.62
C ARG A 91 15.03 -7.38 -6.02
N VAL A 92 15.96 -7.21 -5.12
CA VAL A 92 17.34 -7.64 -5.26
C VAL A 92 17.53 -8.97 -4.53
N ASP A 93 17.17 -9.03 -3.25
CA ASP A 93 17.15 -10.20 -2.37
C ASP A 93 16.09 -10.02 -1.27
N ASP A 94 16.14 -10.80 -0.19
CA ASP A 94 15.14 -10.72 0.89
C ASP A 94 15.24 -9.44 1.73
N ASP A 95 16.44 -8.85 1.79
CA ASP A 95 16.75 -7.69 2.61
C ASP A 95 16.98 -6.41 1.79
N ASN A 96 17.06 -6.52 0.46
CA ASN A 96 17.41 -5.42 -0.41
C ASN A 96 16.44 -5.27 -1.58
N PHE A 97 16.02 -4.04 -1.83
CA PHE A 97 15.21 -3.69 -3.00
C PHE A 97 15.61 -2.34 -3.58
N LYS A 98 15.18 -2.07 -4.80
CA LYS A 98 15.29 -0.79 -5.49
C LYS A 98 13.90 -0.29 -5.85
N LEU A 99 13.81 0.97 -6.26
CA LEU A 99 12.56 1.59 -6.68
C LEU A 99 12.60 1.96 -8.15
N ALA A 100 11.45 1.91 -8.78
CA ALA A 100 11.21 2.44 -10.12
C ALA A 100 9.97 3.34 -10.11
N THR A 101 9.90 4.28 -11.06
CA THR A 101 8.76 5.20 -11.19
C THR A 101 7.56 4.58 -11.90
N THR A 102 7.77 3.49 -12.63
CA THR A 102 6.71 2.76 -13.37
C THR A 102 6.90 1.25 -13.25
N SER A 103 5.82 0.50 -13.41
CA SER A 103 5.87 -0.96 -13.44
C SER A 103 6.74 -1.50 -14.58
N THR A 104 6.75 -0.82 -15.74
CA THR A 104 7.60 -1.17 -16.88
C THR A 104 9.08 -0.99 -16.54
N ASN A 105 9.45 0.10 -15.89
CA ASN A 105 10.82 0.34 -15.43
C ASN A 105 11.24 -0.71 -14.39
N ALA A 106 10.34 -1.09 -13.48
CA ALA A 106 10.61 -2.16 -12.53
C ALA A 106 10.87 -3.50 -13.22
N ALA A 107 10.03 -3.88 -14.18
CA ALA A 107 10.19 -5.11 -14.94
C ALA A 107 11.53 -5.14 -15.74
N ASN A 108 11.98 -3.97 -16.22
CA ASN A 108 13.24 -3.81 -16.95
C ASN A 108 14.46 -3.63 -16.05
N GLY A 109 14.29 -3.60 -14.73
CA GLY A 109 15.39 -3.36 -13.77
C GLY A 109 15.91 -1.92 -13.76
N THR A 110 15.19 -0.96 -14.35
CA THR A 110 15.58 0.46 -14.42
C THR A 110 15.22 1.15 -13.10
N ALA A 111 16.20 1.26 -12.22
CA ALA A 111 16.02 1.82 -10.89
C ALA A 111 16.10 3.35 -10.86
N LEU A 112 15.30 3.94 -9.97
CA LEU A 112 15.41 5.34 -9.58
C LEU A 112 16.70 5.57 -8.79
N THR A 113 17.38 6.67 -9.05
CA THR A 113 18.50 7.11 -8.22
C THR A 113 17.96 7.85 -7.00
N ILE A 114 18.31 7.36 -5.82
CA ILE A 114 18.00 7.98 -4.53
C ILE A 114 19.31 8.41 -3.89
N THR A 115 19.35 9.59 -3.31
CA THR A 115 20.53 10.03 -2.57
C THR A 115 20.21 9.90 -1.08
N GLY A 116 20.94 9.03 -0.40
CA GLY A 116 20.69 8.62 0.98
C GLY A 116 20.35 9.75 1.95
N GLY A 117 19.64 9.38 2.99
CA GLY A 117 18.91 10.19 3.93
C GLY A 117 19.51 11.54 4.35
N GLN A 118 18.92 12.58 3.88
CA GLN A 118 19.02 13.89 4.50
C GLN A 118 17.93 13.94 5.61
N GLY A 119 18.26 13.54 6.83
CA GLY A 119 17.32 13.75 7.91
C GLY A 119 17.40 12.75 9.06
N GLY A 120 18.10 11.63 8.92
CA GLY A 120 18.31 10.70 10.05
C GLY A 120 17.03 10.11 10.63
N SER A 121 15.99 9.97 9.81
CA SER A 121 14.76 9.29 10.22
C SER A 121 14.97 7.78 10.19
N THR A 122 14.63 7.13 11.31
CA THR A 122 14.58 5.66 11.42
C THR A 122 13.14 5.14 11.28
N SER A 123 12.22 5.98 10.79
CA SER A 123 10.80 5.70 10.78
C SER A 123 10.13 5.81 9.42
N ASP A 124 10.88 6.15 8.37
CA ASP A 124 10.33 6.14 7.01
C ASP A 124 9.83 4.75 6.64
N LYS A 125 8.75 4.67 5.88
CA LYS A 125 8.06 3.41 5.60
C LYS A 125 7.74 3.25 4.13
N PHE A 126 7.66 2.00 3.72
CA PHE A 126 6.98 1.60 2.50
C PHE A 126 5.80 0.71 2.86
N SER A 127 4.62 1.05 2.36
CA SER A 127 3.45 0.18 2.40
C SER A 127 3.23 -0.45 1.03
N SER A 128 3.04 -1.77 1.00
CA SER A 128 2.65 -2.46 -0.23
C SER A 128 1.14 -2.66 -0.24
N PRO A 129 0.42 -2.09 -1.19
CA PRO A 129 -0.95 -2.48 -1.43
C PRO A 129 -0.97 -3.85 -2.12
N ARG A 130 -0.76 -4.94 -1.36
CA ARG A 130 -0.75 -6.33 -1.88
C ARG A 130 -2.03 -6.69 -2.66
N THR A 131 -3.06 -5.87 -2.55
CA THR A 131 -4.38 -6.08 -3.17
C THR A 131 -4.71 -5.04 -4.25
N GLY A 132 -3.78 -4.16 -4.62
CA GLY A 132 -4.06 -2.98 -5.46
C GLY A 132 -4.73 -1.83 -4.72
N LEU A 133 -4.93 -1.94 -3.39
CA LEU A 133 -5.46 -0.88 -2.54
C LEU A 133 -4.33 -0.02 -2.00
N LEU A 134 -4.57 1.28 -1.91
CA LEU A 134 -3.61 2.26 -1.42
C LEU A 134 -3.81 2.50 0.08
N ASP A 135 -2.74 2.43 0.85
CA ASP A 135 -2.78 2.71 2.30
C ASP A 135 -3.29 4.13 2.57
N GLY A 136 -4.16 4.26 3.57
CA GLY A 136 -4.81 5.52 3.92
C GLY A 136 -5.90 6.00 2.95
N GLN A 137 -6.11 5.32 1.83
CA GLN A 137 -7.13 5.68 0.84
C GLN A 137 -8.52 5.27 1.30
N THR A 138 -9.50 6.14 1.04
CA THR A 138 -10.92 5.86 1.26
C THR A 138 -11.52 5.17 0.04
N TYR A 139 -12.25 4.10 0.29
CA TYR A 139 -13.03 3.32 -0.67
C TYR A 139 -14.49 3.26 -0.22
N TYR A 140 -15.37 2.87 -1.13
CA TYR A 140 -16.81 2.77 -0.87
C TYR A 140 -17.29 1.35 -1.07
N VAL A 141 -18.10 0.87 -0.14
CA VAL A 141 -18.63 -0.48 -0.11
C VAL A 141 -19.69 -0.68 -1.19
N VAL A 142 -19.64 -1.85 -1.84
CA VAL A 142 -20.71 -2.41 -2.67
C VAL A 142 -21.11 -3.72 -2.04
N LYS A 143 -22.12 -3.72 -1.17
CA LYS A 143 -22.60 -4.92 -0.48
C LYS A 143 -23.18 -5.92 -1.50
N THR A 144 -22.74 -7.17 -1.42
CA THR A 144 -23.31 -8.27 -2.19
C THR A 144 -24.24 -9.13 -1.35
N ASP A 145 -23.87 -9.39 -0.10
CA ASP A 145 -24.68 -10.07 0.93
C ASP A 145 -24.12 -9.75 2.32
N ASP A 146 -24.60 -10.44 3.37
CA ASP A 146 -24.18 -10.17 4.76
C ASP A 146 -22.75 -10.65 5.08
N HIS A 147 -22.15 -11.44 4.20
CA HIS A 147 -20.80 -11.98 4.35
C HIS A 147 -19.82 -11.50 3.29
N ASN A 148 -20.30 -10.84 2.24
CA ASN A 148 -19.50 -10.47 1.08
C ASN A 148 -19.77 -9.04 0.64
N PHE A 149 -18.72 -8.34 0.28
CA PHE A 149 -18.80 -7.02 -0.34
C PHE A 149 -17.67 -6.79 -1.35
N LYS A 150 -17.84 -5.80 -2.20
CA LYS A 150 -16.82 -5.27 -3.08
C LYS A 150 -16.52 -3.83 -2.66
N ILE A 151 -15.45 -3.27 -3.18
CA ILE A 151 -15.10 -1.87 -2.96
C ILE A 151 -14.94 -1.12 -4.28
N ALA A 152 -15.28 0.16 -4.25
CA ALA A 152 -15.16 1.09 -5.37
C ALA A 152 -14.32 2.30 -4.95
N GLU A 153 -13.60 2.89 -5.91
CA GLU A 153 -12.76 4.07 -5.67
C GLU A 153 -13.58 5.37 -5.48
N SER A 154 -14.85 5.36 -5.86
CA SER A 154 -15.74 6.51 -5.66
C SER A 154 -17.14 6.08 -5.23
N TYR A 155 -17.82 6.97 -4.48
CA TYR A 155 -19.19 6.77 -4.05
C TYR A 155 -20.15 6.52 -5.24
N THR A 156 -19.96 7.25 -6.33
CA THR A 156 -20.80 7.11 -7.53
C THR A 156 -20.67 5.72 -8.14
N LEU A 157 -19.45 5.15 -8.19
CA LEU A 157 -19.22 3.79 -8.70
C LEU A 157 -19.84 2.72 -7.80
N SER A 158 -19.95 2.94 -6.48
CA SER A 158 -20.59 2.00 -5.58
C SER A 158 -22.10 1.89 -5.81
N LEU A 159 -22.73 2.94 -6.32
CA LEU A 159 -24.18 2.99 -6.57
C LEU A 159 -24.59 2.47 -7.96
N ILE A 160 -23.69 2.40 -8.93
CA ILE A 160 -24.03 1.97 -10.32
C ILE A 160 -24.32 0.45 -10.40
N HIS A 161 -24.00 -0.32 -9.38
CA HIS A 161 -24.21 -1.78 -9.35
C HIS A 161 -25.51 -2.22 -8.63
N ILE A 162 -26.41 -1.27 -8.38
CA ILE A 162 -27.74 -1.56 -7.81
C ILE A 162 -28.73 -1.86 -8.93
#